data_47e01d7e3cf92f8d7b73cb1a0dfff207
#
_entry.id   47e01d7e3cf92f8d7b73cb1a0dfff207
#
_cell.length_a   1.000
_cell.length_b   1.000
_cell.length_c   1.000
_cell.angle_alpha   90.00
_cell.angle_beta   90.00
_cell.angle_gamma   90.00
#
_symmetry.space_group_name_H-M   'P 1'
#
loop_
_entity.id
_entity.type
_entity.pdbx_description
1 polymer ?
#
loop_
_entity_poly.entity_id
_entity_poly.type
_entity_poly.pdbx_seq_one_letter_code
_entity_poly.pdbx_strand_id
1 'polypeptide(L)'
;FTMVMPRFLGVDAVRNTPGLANANGFLEVDDSYQHPQYPNLYAAGVAVHVKPPGQTPVPCGVPKTGYPTEQMAKTAVRNIVADIKGLPKQHAKFDDMSAYCIMDTGNMGMVIVGDHMLSPREHEFIIPGPEAHWAKVAFEKYFLWSRRHAHV
;
A
#
# COMPACT_ATOMS: atom_id res chain seq x y z
N PHE A 1 -14.34 23.79 -15.41
CA PHE A 1 -13.11 23.21 -14.83
C PHE A 1 -13.10 21.71 -15.10
N THR A 2 -12.06 21.19 -15.76
CA THR A 2 -11.95 19.78 -16.10
C THR A 2 -10.70 19.20 -15.43
N MET A 3 -10.86 18.13 -14.66
CA MET A 3 -9.76 17.38 -14.08
C MET A 3 -9.64 16.05 -14.81
N VAL A 4 -8.51 15.81 -15.45
CA VAL A 4 -8.23 14.58 -16.17
C VAL A 4 -7.23 13.75 -15.36
N MET A 5 -7.61 12.53 -15.02
CA MET A 5 -6.72 11.56 -14.38
C MET A 5 -6.33 10.49 -15.40
N PRO A 6 -5.12 10.57 -15.98
CA PRO A 6 -4.67 9.59 -16.94
C PRO A 6 -4.40 8.25 -16.27
N ARG A 7 -4.44 7.16 -17.07
CA ARG A 7 -4.05 5.84 -16.60
C ARG A 7 -2.57 5.82 -16.24
N PHE A 8 -2.23 5.36 -15.05
CA PHE A 8 -0.86 5.14 -14.64
C PHE A 8 -0.30 3.87 -15.27
N LEU A 9 0.93 3.94 -15.72
CA LEU A 9 1.73 2.81 -16.18
C LEU A 9 2.96 2.68 -15.29
N GLY A 10 3.49 1.47 -15.20
CA GLY A 10 4.76 1.25 -14.51
C GLY A 10 5.91 1.96 -15.23
N VAL A 11 6.99 2.22 -14.49
CA VAL A 11 8.17 2.90 -15.01
C VAL A 11 8.84 2.07 -16.12
N ASP A 12 9.47 2.75 -17.06
CA ASP A 12 10.06 2.12 -18.25
C ASP A 12 11.07 1.02 -17.93
N ALA A 13 11.89 1.21 -16.91
CA ALA A 13 12.86 0.22 -16.46
C ALA A 13 12.23 -1.13 -16.07
N VAL A 14 11.02 -1.09 -15.51
CA VAL A 14 10.26 -2.29 -15.13
C VAL A 14 9.45 -2.81 -16.31
N ARG A 15 8.73 -1.92 -16.98
CA ARG A 15 7.83 -2.26 -18.09
C ARG A 15 8.57 -2.87 -19.30
N ASN A 16 9.76 -2.37 -19.60
CA ASN A 16 10.55 -2.79 -20.77
C ASN A 16 11.49 -3.97 -20.48
N THR A 17 11.48 -4.50 -19.25
CA THR A 17 12.25 -5.69 -18.89
C THR A 17 11.39 -6.95 -19.09
N PRO A 18 11.74 -7.83 -20.05
CA PRO A 18 10.95 -9.03 -20.33
C PRO A 18 10.78 -9.92 -19.10
N GLY A 19 9.55 -10.38 -18.86
CA GLY A 19 9.23 -11.30 -17.76
C GLY A 19 9.22 -10.70 -16.35
N LEU A 20 9.47 -9.38 -16.23
CA LEU A 20 9.54 -8.73 -14.91
C LEU A 20 8.17 -8.22 -14.43
N ALA A 21 7.33 -7.74 -15.32
CA ALA A 21 6.07 -7.11 -14.97
C ALA A 21 4.93 -7.52 -15.92
N ASN A 22 3.71 -7.21 -15.52
CA ASN A 22 2.55 -7.36 -16.37
C ASN A 22 2.55 -6.33 -17.53
N ALA A 23 1.57 -6.43 -18.44
CA ALA A 23 1.47 -5.56 -19.61
C ALA A 23 1.36 -4.05 -19.29
N ASN A 24 0.99 -3.69 -18.06
CA ASN A 24 0.92 -2.31 -17.59
C ASN A 24 2.20 -1.85 -16.87
N GLY A 25 3.20 -2.71 -16.72
CA GLY A 25 4.46 -2.41 -16.06
C GLY A 25 4.43 -2.49 -14.53
N PHE A 26 3.47 -3.23 -13.95
CA PHE A 26 3.42 -3.47 -12.51
C PHE A 26 3.93 -4.88 -12.19
N LEU A 27 4.72 -5.00 -11.12
CA LEU A 27 5.30 -6.24 -10.66
C LEU A 27 4.24 -7.16 -10.06
N GLU A 28 4.24 -8.41 -10.46
CA GLU A 28 3.44 -9.43 -9.79
C GLU A 28 4.25 -10.04 -8.65
N VAL A 29 3.66 -10.09 -7.46
CA VAL A 29 4.27 -10.66 -6.26
C VAL A 29 3.28 -11.59 -5.57
N ASP A 30 3.81 -12.51 -4.78
CA ASP A 30 3.03 -13.32 -3.87
C ASP A 30 2.73 -12.59 -2.53
N ASP A 31 2.10 -13.29 -1.58
CA ASP A 31 1.75 -12.74 -0.27
C ASP A 31 2.99 -12.46 0.62
N SER A 32 4.18 -12.86 0.19
CA SER A 32 5.45 -12.51 0.83
C SER A 32 6.11 -11.28 0.23
N TYR A 33 5.47 -10.68 -0.79
CA TYR A 33 5.95 -9.57 -1.61
C TYR A 33 7.20 -9.90 -2.43
N GLN A 34 7.43 -11.18 -2.69
CA GLN A 34 8.49 -11.69 -3.56
C GLN A 34 7.95 -11.95 -4.97
N HIS A 35 8.80 -11.72 -5.97
CA HIS A 35 8.47 -12.02 -7.36
C HIS A 35 8.50 -13.55 -7.60
N PRO A 36 7.47 -14.15 -8.24
CA PRO A 36 7.36 -15.61 -8.37
C PRO A 36 8.48 -16.24 -9.21
N GLN A 37 9.04 -15.53 -10.18
CA GLN A 37 10.10 -16.04 -11.04
C GLN A 37 11.52 -15.59 -10.64
N TYR A 38 11.62 -14.52 -9.86
CA TYR A 38 12.90 -13.94 -9.44
C TYR A 38 12.98 -13.92 -7.91
N PRO A 39 13.52 -14.97 -7.28
CA PRO A 39 13.45 -15.12 -5.81
C PRO A 39 14.28 -14.09 -5.04
N ASN A 40 15.16 -13.35 -5.70
CA ASN A 40 15.92 -12.25 -5.12
C ASN A 40 15.27 -10.87 -5.33
N LEU A 41 14.05 -10.83 -5.90
CA LEU A 41 13.34 -9.59 -6.19
C LEU A 41 12.10 -9.48 -5.31
N TYR A 42 12.00 -8.37 -4.61
CA TYR A 42 10.87 -7.98 -3.79
C TYR A 42 10.31 -6.64 -4.25
N ALA A 43 9.02 -6.45 -4.11
CA ALA A 43 8.37 -5.18 -4.46
C ALA A 43 7.26 -4.80 -3.47
N ALA A 44 7.02 -3.50 -3.32
CA ALA A 44 5.99 -2.96 -2.45
C ALA A 44 5.35 -1.68 -3.04
N GLY A 45 4.18 -1.35 -2.56
CA GLY A 45 3.48 -0.11 -2.87
C GLY A 45 2.95 -0.04 -4.30
N VAL A 46 3.06 1.14 -4.91
CA VAL A 46 2.47 1.42 -6.23
C VAL A 46 3.06 0.54 -7.34
N ALA A 47 4.28 0.08 -7.20
CA ALA A 47 4.94 -0.80 -8.16
C ALA A 47 4.30 -2.20 -8.27
N VAL A 48 3.56 -2.63 -7.25
CA VAL A 48 2.97 -3.96 -7.17
C VAL A 48 1.59 -3.99 -7.83
N HIS A 49 1.33 -5.06 -8.58
CA HIS A 49 0.00 -5.36 -9.09
C HIS A 49 -0.82 -6.08 -8.01
N VAL A 50 -1.75 -5.36 -7.39
CA VAL A 50 -2.76 -5.96 -6.51
C VAL A 50 -4.06 -6.11 -7.28
N LYS A 51 -4.56 -7.33 -7.37
CA LYS A 51 -5.85 -7.62 -8.03
C LYS A 51 -6.99 -7.15 -7.12
N PRO A 52 -7.97 -6.40 -7.63
CA PRO A 52 -9.17 -6.10 -6.85
C PRO A 52 -9.93 -7.40 -6.54
N PRO A 53 -10.54 -7.53 -5.35
CA PRO A 53 -11.25 -8.74 -4.93
C PRO A 53 -12.53 -8.99 -5.73
N GLY A 54 -13.04 -7.98 -6.42
CA GLY A 54 -14.26 -8.05 -7.20
C GLY A 54 -14.39 -6.93 -8.22
N GLN A 55 -15.45 -7.00 -9.01
CA GLN A 55 -15.81 -5.91 -9.92
C GLN A 55 -16.64 -4.87 -9.17
N THR A 56 -16.30 -3.61 -9.37
CA THR A 56 -17.10 -2.47 -8.92
C THR A 56 -17.85 -1.86 -10.09
N PRO A 57 -19.02 -1.19 -9.86
CA PRO A 57 -19.80 -0.52 -10.93
C PRO A 57 -18.97 0.49 -11.73
N VAL A 58 -18.03 1.14 -11.07
CA VAL A 58 -17.00 1.98 -11.70
C VAL A 58 -15.67 1.28 -11.51
N PRO A 59 -14.89 1.00 -12.58
CA PRO A 59 -13.60 0.35 -12.45
C PRO A 59 -12.66 1.17 -11.53
N CYS A 60 -12.38 0.64 -10.36
CA CYS A 60 -11.48 1.25 -9.39
C CYS A 60 -10.24 0.38 -9.23
N GLY A 61 -9.08 1.03 -9.17
CA GLY A 61 -7.84 0.37 -8.75
C GLY A 61 -7.82 0.19 -7.23
N VAL A 62 -7.07 -0.79 -6.77
CA VAL A 62 -6.80 -0.97 -5.35
C VAL A 62 -5.96 0.20 -4.83
N PRO A 63 -6.37 0.88 -3.73
CA PRO A 63 -5.62 1.99 -3.19
C PRO A 63 -4.28 1.52 -2.64
N LYS A 64 -3.19 2.09 -3.16
CA LYS A 64 -1.82 1.83 -2.70
C LYS A 64 -1.23 3.11 -2.10
N THR A 65 -1.87 3.58 -1.03
CA THR A 65 -1.49 4.78 -0.29
C THR A 65 -0.32 4.50 0.66
N GLY A 66 0.10 5.49 1.44
CA GLY A 66 1.28 5.38 2.31
C GLY A 66 1.22 4.24 3.30
N TYR A 67 0.10 4.06 3.99
CA TYR A 67 -0.05 3.01 5.01
C TYR A 67 0.12 1.59 4.44
N PRO A 68 -0.67 1.11 3.46
CA PRO A 68 -0.48 -0.23 2.91
C PRO A 68 0.90 -0.38 2.23
N THR A 69 1.43 0.66 1.60
CA THR A 69 2.79 0.65 1.04
C THR A 69 3.84 0.36 2.11
N GLU A 70 3.71 0.98 3.28
CA GLU A 70 4.62 0.74 4.40
C GLU A 70 4.50 -0.68 4.95
N GLN A 71 3.28 -1.23 5.07
CA GLN A 71 3.07 -2.62 5.51
C GLN A 71 3.67 -3.62 4.52
N MET A 72 3.46 -3.42 3.22
CA MET A 72 4.11 -4.23 2.18
C MET A 72 5.63 -4.18 2.29
N ALA A 73 6.19 -2.98 2.42
CA ALA A 73 7.64 -2.78 2.53
C ALA A 73 8.23 -3.45 3.78
N LYS A 74 7.55 -3.35 4.93
CA LYS A 74 7.97 -4.02 6.17
C LYS A 74 7.98 -5.55 6.00
N THR A 75 6.95 -6.11 5.38
CA THR A 75 6.89 -7.55 5.10
C THR A 75 8.00 -7.97 4.14
N ALA A 76 8.21 -7.24 3.05
CA ALA A 76 9.29 -7.49 2.10
C ALA A 76 10.68 -7.47 2.78
N VAL A 77 10.96 -6.47 3.61
CA VAL A 77 12.25 -6.37 4.34
C VAL A 77 12.45 -7.53 5.30
N ARG A 78 11.40 -7.91 6.06
CA ARG A 78 11.48 -9.08 6.95
C ARG A 78 11.76 -10.36 6.18
N ASN A 79 11.18 -10.52 5.00
CA ASN A 79 11.37 -11.69 4.14
C ASN A 79 12.75 -11.71 3.47
N ILE A 80 13.30 -10.55 3.10
CA ILE A 80 14.70 -10.44 2.66
C ILE A 80 15.65 -10.90 3.78
N VAL A 81 15.41 -10.45 5.01
CA VAL A 81 16.20 -10.89 6.17
C VAL A 81 16.00 -12.38 6.46
N ALA A 82 14.79 -12.90 6.29
CA ALA A 82 14.49 -14.33 6.44
C ALA A 82 15.25 -15.17 5.40
N ASP A 83 15.28 -14.75 4.14
CA ASP A 83 16.05 -15.41 3.07
C ASP A 83 17.54 -15.46 3.40
N ILE A 84 18.11 -14.34 3.85
CA ILE A 84 19.53 -14.26 4.22
C ILE A 84 19.88 -15.20 5.38
N LYS A 85 18.95 -15.34 6.33
CA LYS A 85 19.13 -16.13 7.56
C LYS A 85 18.63 -17.58 7.46
N GLY A 86 18.01 -17.98 6.35
CA GLY A 86 17.38 -19.29 6.20
C GLY A 86 16.17 -19.48 7.12
N LEU A 87 15.42 -18.43 7.43
CA LEU A 87 14.25 -18.44 8.28
C LEU A 87 12.94 -18.55 7.46
N PRO A 88 11.83 -19.00 8.04
CA PRO A 88 10.55 -19.03 7.36
C PRO A 88 10.06 -17.61 7.04
N LYS A 89 9.43 -17.46 5.86
CA LYS A 89 8.86 -16.18 5.41
C LYS A 89 7.54 -15.87 6.12
N GLN A 90 7.26 -14.58 6.21
CA GLN A 90 5.97 -14.05 6.61
C GLN A 90 5.10 -13.83 5.38
N HIS A 91 3.82 -14.13 5.49
CA HIS A 91 2.81 -13.87 4.47
C HIS A 91 1.83 -12.84 5.00
N ALA A 92 1.55 -11.83 4.19
CA ALA A 92 0.62 -10.76 4.53
C ALA A 92 -0.19 -10.39 3.28
N LYS A 93 -1.40 -10.92 3.18
CA LYS A 93 -2.29 -10.59 2.08
C LYS A 93 -2.72 -9.13 2.17
N PHE A 94 -2.82 -8.48 1.03
CA PHE A 94 -3.30 -7.11 0.99
C PHE A 94 -4.71 -6.97 1.56
N ASP A 95 -5.57 -7.94 1.29
CA ASP A 95 -6.99 -7.94 1.72
C ASP A 95 -7.13 -8.03 3.24
N ASP A 96 -6.18 -8.68 3.93
CA ASP A 96 -6.17 -8.82 5.39
C ASP A 96 -5.63 -7.56 6.11
N MET A 97 -5.15 -6.58 5.37
CA MET A 97 -4.68 -5.31 5.96
C MET A 97 -5.86 -4.47 6.43
N SER A 98 -5.77 -3.91 7.62
CA SER A 98 -6.72 -2.92 8.10
C SER A 98 -6.68 -1.65 7.23
N ALA A 99 -7.81 -0.99 7.10
CA ALA A 99 -7.91 0.29 6.43
C ALA A 99 -7.73 1.43 7.42
N TYR A 100 -6.77 2.32 7.16
CA TYR A 100 -6.61 3.58 7.89
C TYR A 100 -6.51 4.73 6.90
N CYS A 101 -7.41 5.69 6.99
CA CYS A 101 -7.39 6.87 6.16
C CYS A 101 -7.70 8.11 6.99
N ILE A 102 -6.93 9.17 6.80
CA ILE A 102 -7.21 10.49 7.36
C ILE A 102 -7.40 11.45 6.20
N MET A 103 -8.62 11.88 6.02
CA MET A 103 -8.96 12.95 5.08
C MET A 103 -8.88 14.29 5.81
N ASP A 104 -8.23 15.26 5.21
CA ASP A 104 -8.05 16.59 5.78
C ASP A 104 -8.49 17.63 4.76
N THR A 105 -9.36 18.53 5.19
CA THR A 105 -9.88 19.63 4.38
C THR A 105 -9.47 21.00 4.92
N GLY A 106 -8.43 21.03 5.77
CA GLY A 106 -7.90 22.24 6.41
C GLY A 106 -8.37 22.40 7.85
N ASN A 107 -9.60 22.83 8.09
CA ASN A 107 -10.12 23.04 9.45
C ASN A 107 -10.92 21.83 9.99
N MET A 108 -11.31 20.96 9.12
CA MET A 108 -12.09 19.77 9.40
C MET A 108 -11.45 18.58 8.70
N GLY A 109 -11.81 17.40 9.15
CA GLY A 109 -11.33 16.19 8.51
C GLY A 109 -12.21 14.99 8.86
N MET A 110 -11.72 13.82 8.50
CA MET A 110 -12.39 12.56 8.74
C MET A 110 -11.34 11.46 8.92
N VAL A 111 -11.47 10.69 9.99
CA VAL A 111 -10.70 9.45 10.16
C VAL A 111 -11.60 8.29 9.76
N ILE A 112 -11.12 7.46 8.87
CA ILE A 112 -11.79 6.22 8.42
C ILE A 112 -10.94 5.05 8.91
N VAL A 113 -11.57 4.13 9.62
CA VAL A 113 -10.93 2.90 10.12
C VAL A 113 -11.79 1.71 9.71
N GLY A 114 -11.17 0.71 9.13
CA GLY A 114 -11.83 -0.55 8.79
C GLY A 114 -10.95 -1.74 9.15
N ASP A 115 -11.57 -2.86 9.45
CA ASP A 115 -10.90 -4.14 9.74
C ASP A 115 -10.17 -4.70 8.52
N HIS A 116 -10.70 -4.46 7.32
CA HIS A 116 -10.08 -4.85 6.05
C HIS A 116 -9.88 -3.68 5.12
N MET A 117 -8.81 -3.73 4.32
CA MET A 117 -8.52 -2.69 3.31
C MET A 117 -9.62 -2.64 2.24
N LEU A 118 -10.15 -3.79 1.85
CA LEU A 118 -11.15 -3.95 0.80
C LEU A 118 -12.44 -4.54 1.39
N SER A 119 -13.55 -4.34 0.70
CA SER A 119 -14.82 -4.97 1.08
C SER A 119 -14.82 -6.48 0.78
N PRO A 120 -15.56 -7.30 1.54
CA PRO A 120 -16.45 -6.93 2.64
C PRO A 120 -15.71 -6.58 3.93
N ARG A 121 -16.24 -5.62 4.67
CA ARG A 121 -15.78 -5.23 6.01
C ARG A 121 -16.84 -5.59 7.03
N GLU A 122 -16.44 -6.11 8.19
CA GLU A 122 -17.35 -6.39 9.30
C GLU A 122 -17.47 -5.17 10.22
N HIS A 123 -16.37 -4.42 10.34
CA HIS A 123 -16.32 -3.23 11.18
C HIS A 123 -15.74 -2.05 10.41
N GLU A 124 -16.48 -0.97 10.34
CA GLU A 124 -16.04 0.29 9.75
C GLU A 124 -16.51 1.47 10.60
N PHE A 125 -15.60 2.39 10.88
CA PHE A 125 -15.85 3.60 11.64
C PHE A 125 -15.42 4.82 10.86
N ILE A 126 -16.30 5.83 10.85
CA ILE A 126 -16.03 7.13 10.26
C ILE A 126 -16.19 8.17 11.37
N ILE A 127 -15.13 8.88 11.68
CA ILE A 127 -15.06 9.87 12.75
C ILE A 127 -14.77 11.23 12.11
N PRO A 128 -15.80 12.03 11.84
CA PRO A 128 -15.63 13.39 11.35
C PRO A 128 -15.29 14.33 12.49
N GLY A 129 -14.45 15.33 12.23
CA GLY A 129 -14.16 16.35 13.22
C GLY A 129 -12.83 17.08 12.97
N PRO A 130 -12.58 18.17 13.72
CA PRO A 130 -11.31 18.88 13.67
C PRO A 130 -10.13 18.04 14.20
N GLU A 131 -10.43 17.02 15.01
CA GLU A 131 -9.42 16.08 15.54
C GLU A 131 -8.68 15.33 14.43
N ALA A 132 -9.34 15.07 13.30
CA ALA A 132 -8.73 14.45 12.13
C ALA A 132 -7.61 15.32 11.54
N HIS A 133 -7.79 16.64 11.51
CA HIS A 133 -6.74 17.58 11.11
C HIS A 133 -5.53 17.50 12.06
N TRP A 134 -5.77 17.57 13.37
CA TRP A 134 -4.69 17.48 14.35
C TRP A 134 -3.98 16.12 14.35
N ALA A 135 -4.72 15.03 14.14
CA ALA A 135 -4.15 13.70 13.99
C ALA A 135 -3.20 13.64 12.78
N LYS A 136 -3.56 14.30 11.66
CA LYS A 136 -2.70 14.38 10.48
C LYS A 136 -1.43 15.19 10.73
N VAL A 137 -1.54 16.33 11.39
CA VAL A 137 -0.38 17.15 11.77
C VAL A 137 0.55 16.38 12.72
N ALA A 138 -0.01 15.68 13.70
CA ALA A 138 0.78 14.85 14.62
C ALA A 138 1.48 13.69 13.88
N PHE A 139 0.77 13.02 12.98
CA PHE A 139 1.33 11.95 12.15
C PHE A 139 2.48 12.47 11.26
N GLU A 140 2.32 13.62 10.62
CA GLU A 140 3.38 14.23 9.80
C GLU A 140 4.64 14.47 10.64
N LYS A 141 4.50 15.10 11.80
CA LYS A 141 5.63 15.37 12.70
C LYS A 141 6.30 14.08 13.17
N TYR A 142 5.52 13.09 13.57
CA TYR A 142 6.01 11.77 13.96
C TYR A 142 6.75 11.09 12.80
N PHE A 143 6.16 11.07 11.62
CA PHE A 143 6.76 10.46 10.43
C PHE A 143 8.11 11.10 10.10
N LEU A 144 8.16 12.42 10.02
CA LEU A 144 9.40 13.14 9.74
C LEU A 144 10.47 12.92 10.83
N TRP A 145 10.04 12.89 12.09
CA TRP A 145 10.95 12.59 13.20
C TRP A 145 11.49 11.16 13.12
N SER A 146 10.63 10.16 12.91
CA SER A 146 11.03 8.76 12.82
C SER A 146 12.02 8.51 11.68
N ARG A 147 11.82 9.15 10.53
CA ARG A 147 12.74 9.04 9.39
C ARG A 147 14.10 9.69 9.64
N ARG A 148 14.13 10.81 10.37
CA ARG A 148 15.40 11.47 10.75
C ARG A 148 16.21 10.65 11.75
N HIS A 149 15.58 9.86 12.59
CA HIS A 149 16.22 9.08 13.66
C HIS A 149 16.31 7.58 13.33
N ALA A 150 16.05 7.18 12.09
CA ALA A 150 16.08 5.79 11.64
C ALA A 150 15.21 4.81 12.46
N HIS A 151 14.20 5.32 13.14
CA HIS A 151 13.19 4.50 13.80
C HIS A 151 12.14 4.07 12.75
N VAL A 152 12.30 2.86 12.22
CA VAL A 152 11.44 2.28 11.17
C VAL A 152 10.60 1.15 11.76
#